data_8f5ae49269b42e6d1186eec9ffd0e6de
#
_entry.id   8f5ae49269b42e6d1186eec9ffd0e6de
#
_cell.length_a   1.000
_cell.length_b   1.000
_cell.length_c   1.000
_cell.angle_alpha   90.00
_cell.angle_beta   90.00
_cell.angle_gamma   90.00
#
_symmetry.space_group_name_H-M   'P 1'
#
loop_
_entity.id
_entity.type
_entity.pdbx_description
1 polymer ?
#
loop_
_entity_poly.entity_id
_entity_poly.type
_entity_poly.pdbx_seq_one_letter_code
_entity_poly.pdbx_strand_id
1 'polypeptide(L)'
;DSHVKRIEVGWDDTKEKASTRLQLLNNTKDAWVGYGEGLETIAADFEKAEEEIKKIKKRFNLQAAVDDLAKRQKIFADTKSTINGIYDSLNNNFNIMTMTLPEDKKDFVKKEIKAVSEKLTVLERFDEKVVKIEEFVNSLKNFDQTLKHIDSWMKDAENQL
;
A
#
# COMPACT_ATOMS: atom_id res chain seq x y z
N ASP A 1 50.45 -21.52 32.61
CA ASP A 1 49.12 -21.74 32.67
C ASP A 1 48.34 -21.74 31.38
N SER A 2 48.81 -22.59 30.44
CA SER A 2 48.19 -22.72 29.13
C SER A 2 46.81 -23.39 29.16
N HIS A 3 46.53 -24.21 30.17
CA HIS A 3 45.22 -24.86 30.36
C HIS A 3 44.11 -23.88 30.75
N VAL A 4 44.39 -22.97 31.69
CA VAL A 4 43.43 -21.95 32.14
C VAL A 4 43.09 -21.01 31.01
N LYS A 5 44.09 -20.54 30.24
CA LYS A 5 43.86 -19.71 29.05
C LYS A 5 43.03 -20.42 27.97
N ARG A 6 43.21 -21.72 27.76
CA ARG A 6 42.40 -22.52 26.83
C ARG A 6 40.96 -22.63 27.25
N ILE A 7 40.69 -22.77 28.55
CA ILE A 7 39.34 -22.82 29.11
C ILE A 7 38.66 -21.46 29.02
N GLU A 8 39.37 -20.38 29.35
CA GLU A 8 38.85 -19.00 29.20
C GLU A 8 38.51 -18.66 27.77
N VAL A 9 39.39 -18.92 26.80
CA VAL A 9 39.12 -18.71 25.36
C VAL A 9 37.96 -19.56 24.88
N GLY A 10 37.85 -20.83 25.28
CA GLY A 10 36.74 -21.70 24.92
C GLY A 10 35.41 -21.23 25.52
N TRP A 11 35.44 -20.67 26.74
CA TRP A 11 34.26 -20.12 27.40
C TRP A 11 33.79 -18.82 26.69
N ASP A 12 34.71 -17.93 26.36
CA ASP A 12 34.38 -16.69 25.66
C ASP A 12 33.83 -16.96 24.25
N ASP A 13 34.40 -17.88 23.48
CA ASP A 13 33.88 -18.35 22.19
C ASP A 13 32.47 -18.94 22.33
N THR A 14 32.21 -19.73 23.34
CA THR A 14 30.88 -20.33 23.60
C THR A 14 29.87 -19.24 23.95
N LYS A 15 30.26 -18.28 24.79
CA LYS A 15 29.41 -17.12 25.16
C LYS A 15 29.07 -16.24 23.98
N GLU A 16 30.06 -15.96 23.13
CA GLU A 16 29.85 -15.17 21.90
C GLU A 16 28.90 -15.88 20.94
N LYS A 17 29.09 -17.18 20.70
CA LYS A 17 28.17 -18.00 19.89
C LYS A 17 26.76 -18.05 20.43
N ALA A 18 26.61 -18.19 21.75
CA ALA A 18 25.31 -18.19 22.42
C ALA A 18 24.61 -16.82 22.28
N SER A 19 25.36 -15.71 22.46
CA SER A 19 24.86 -14.35 22.29
C SER A 19 24.41 -14.09 20.84
N THR A 20 25.21 -14.46 19.87
CA THR A 20 24.90 -14.33 18.44
C THR A 20 23.64 -15.12 18.06
N ARG A 21 23.51 -16.34 18.60
CA ARG A 21 22.32 -17.17 18.35
C ARG A 21 21.07 -16.60 18.98
N LEU A 22 21.17 -16.06 20.19
CA LEU A 22 20.06 -15.38 20.87
C LEU A 22 19.60 -14.14 20.10
N GLN A 23 20.54 -13.35 19.61
CA GLN A 23 20.25 -12.18 18.78
C GLN A 23 19.54 -12.57 17.47
N LEU A 24 20.00 -13.62 16.79
CA LEU A 24 19.37 -14.15 15.59
C LEU A 24 17.92 -14.60 15.88
N LEU A 25 17.69 -15.30 16.98
CA LEU A 25 16.35 -15.76 17.38
C LEU A 25 15.42 -14.59 17.69
N ASN A 26 15.90 -13.57 18.38
CA ASN A 26 15.13 -12.36 18.66
C ASN A 26 14.79 -11.61 17.39
N ASN A 27 15.74 -11.39 16.50
CA ASN A 27 15.51 -10.75 15.20
C ASN A 27 14.48 -11.52 14.36
N THR A 28 14.56 -12.85 14.37
CA THR A 28 13.60 -13.72 13.67
C THR A 28 12.20 -13.62 14.27
N LYS A 29 12.09 -13.57 15.59
CA LYS A 29 10.81 -13.38 16.29
C LYS A 29 10.18 -12.05 15.91
N ASP A 30 10.95 -10.96 15.94
CA ASP A 30 10.48 -9.62 15.61
C ASP A 30 10.06 -9.53 14.13
N ALA A 31 10.81 -10.20 13.23
CA ALA A 31 10.46 -10.30 11.83
C ALA A 31 9.13 -11.06 11.61
N TRP A 32 8.86 -12.11 12.36
CA TRP A 32 7.58 -12.84 12.32
C TRP A 32 6.41 -11.97 12.78
N VAL A 33 6.56 -11.23 13.86
CA VAL A 33 5.52 -10.32 14.36
C VAL A 33 5.23 -9.24 13.30
N GLY A 34 6.26 -8.56 12.82
CA GLY A 34 6.10 -7.52 11.79
C GLY A 34 5.53 -8.05 10.47
N TYR A 35 5.82 -9.31 10.12
CA TYR A 35 5.22 -9.97 8.96
C TYR A 35 3.71 -10.17 9.14
N GLY A 36 3.28 -10.71 10.28
CA GLY A 36 1.86 -10.92 10.58
C GLY A 36 1.06 -9.61 10.61
N GLU A 37 1.55 -8.60 11.33
CA GLU A 37 0.94 -7.27 11.40
C GLU A 37 0.85 -6.59 10.03
N GLY A 38 1.88 -6.76 9.19
CA GLY A 38 1.90 -6.25 7.83
C GLY A 38 0.81 -6.87 6.95
N LEU A 39 0.63 -8.19 7.00
CA LEU A 39 -0.43 -8.88 6.26
C LEU A 39 -1.83 -8.44 6.68
N GLU A 40 -2.08 -8.30 7.99
CA GLU A 40 -3.36 -7.82 8.52
C GLU A 40 -3.65 -6.38 8.07
N THR A 41 -2.67 -5.50 8.12
CA THR A 41 -2.82 -4.10 7.69
C THR A 41 -3.13 -4.00 6.19
N ILE A 42 -2.40 -4.75 5.35
CA ILE A 42 -2.67 -4.81 3.90
C ILE A 42 -4.10 -5.30 3.63
N ALA A 43 -4.55 -6.33 4.33
CA ALA A 43 -5.90 -6.87 4.14
C ALA A 43 -6.97 -5.82 4.47
N ALA A 44 -6.82 -5.11 5.61
CA ALA A 44 -7.75 -4.08 6.05
C ALA A 44 -7.77 -2.86 5.10
N ASP A 45 -6.62 -2.39 4.66
CA ASP A 45 -6.53 -1.22 3.77
C ASP A 45 -7.02 -1.55 2.35
N PHE A 46 -6.78 -2.78 1.89
CA PHE A 46 -7.33 -3.24 0.62
C PHE A 46 -8.85 -3.32 0.64
N GLU A 47 -9.44 -3.85 1.71
CA GLU A 47 -10.90 -3.91 1.89
C GLU A 47 -11.54 -2.52 1.89
N LYS A 48 -10.93 -1.55 2.59
CA LYS A 48 -11.38 -0.14 2.56
C LYS A 48 -11.35 0.45 1.15
N ALA A 49 -10.27 0.20 0.39
CA ALA A 49 -10.17 0.68 -0.98
C ALA A 49 -11.24 0.06 -1.89
N GLU A 50 -11.50 -1.25 -1.76
CA GLU A 50 -12.57 -1.92 -2.49
C GLU A 50 -13.96 -1.35 -2.17
N GLU A 51 -14.24 -1.08 -0.89
CA GLU A 51 -15.51 -0.46 -0.49
C GLU A 51 -15.68 0.93 -1.09
N GLU A 52 -14.64 1.76 -1.08
CA GLU A 52 -14.71 3.09 -1.69
C GLU A 52 -14.94 3.02 -3.21
N ILE A 53 -14.40 2.01 -3.89
CA ILE A 53 -14.64 1.79 -5.31
C ILE A 53 -16.11 1.40 -5.57
N LYS A 54 -16.69 0.54 -4.73
CA LYS A 54 -18.11 0.15 -4.85
C LYS A 54 -19.05 1.34 -4.68
N LYS A 55 -18.61 2.38 -3.94
CA LYS A 55 -19.39 3.63 -3.74
C LYS A 55 -19.28 4.62 -4.91
N ILE A 56 -18.46 4.34 -5.92
CA ILE A 56 -18.31 5.23 -7.09
C ILE A 56 -19.61 5.30 -7.87
N LYS A 57 -20.19 6.50 -7.94
CA LYS A 57 -21.37 6.81 -8.75
C LYS A 57 -21.10 8.04 -9.61
N LYS A 58 -21.61 8.05 -10.84
CA LYS A 58 -21.59 9.25 -11.68
C LYS A 58 -22.49 10.30 -11.03
N ARG A 59 -21.92 11.49 -10.77
CA ARG A 59 -22.64 12.64 -10.23
C ARG A 59 -22.66 13.73 -11.30
N PHE A 60 -23.86 14.22 -11.63
CA PHE A 60 -24.04 15.27 -12.64
C PHE A 60 -23.88 16.69 -12.08
N ASN A 61 -23.88 16.85 -10.74
CA ASN A 61 -23.48 18.12 -10.12
C ASN A 61 -21.96 18.24 -10.17
N LEU A 62 -21.45 19.28 -10.83
CA LEU A 62 -20.01 19.46 -11.05
C LEU A 62 -19.22 19.55 -9.75
N GLN A 63 -19.67 20.35 -8.77
CA GLN A 63 -18.95 20.51 -7.51
C GLN A 63 -18.87 19.17 -6.74
N ALA A 64 -20.01 18.48 -6.64
CA ALA A 64 -20.07 17.19 -5.98
C ALA A 64 -19.20 16.11 -6.71
N ALA A 65 -19.09 16.18 -8.02
CA ALA A 65 -18.25 15.28 -8.81
C ALA A 65 -16.76 15.57 -8.60
N VAL A 66 -16.36 16.84 -8.55
CA VAL A 66 -14.99 17.27 -8.26
C VAL A 66 -14.56 16.83 -6.86
N ASP A 67 -15.41 17.09 -5.85
CA ASP A 67 -15.10 16.74 -4.46
C ASP A 67 -15.00 15.22 -4.26
N ASP A 68 -15.88 14.45 -4.90
CA ASP A 68 -15.87 12.99 -4.86
C ASP A 68 -14.62 12.42 -5.53
N LEU A 69 -14.20 12.98 -6.68
CA LEU A 69 -12.97 12.61 -7.37
C LEU A 69 -11.74 12.86 -6.49
N ALA A 70 -11.60 14.08 -5.95
CA ALA A 70 -10.46 14.46 -5.13
C ALA A 70 -10.33 13.56 -3.88
N LYS A 71 -11.46 13.27 -3.22
CA LYS A 71 -11.50 12.35 -2.08
C LYS A 71 -10.99 10.97 -2.45
N ARG A 72 -11.42 10.43 -3.59
CA ARG A 72 -11.04 9.07 -4.02
C ARG A 72 -9.59 9.00 -4.46
N GLN A 73 -9.12 9.98 -5.23
CA GLN A 73 -7.70 10.06 -5.61
C GLN A 73 -6.81 10.03 -4.37
N LYS A 74 -7.17 10.79 -3.33
CA LYS A 74 -6.42 10.79 -2.08
C LYS A 74 -6.44 9.42 -1.40
N ILE A 75 -7.62 8.80 -1.24
CA ILE A 75 -7.75 7.48 -0.59
C ILE A 75 -6.88 6.44 -1.32
N PHE A 76 -6.91 6.40 -2.65
CA PHE A 76 -6.12 5.44 -3.41
C PHE A 76 -4.63 5.70 -3.34
N ALA A 77 -4.21 6.96 -3.43
CA ALA A 77 -2.80 7.32 -3.29
C ALA A 77 -2.25 6.92 -1.91
N ASP A 78 -2.99 7.23 -0.85
CA ASP A 78 -2.62 6.89 0.52
C ASP A 78 -2.57 5.36 0.70
N THR A 79 -3.59 4.63 0.25
CA THR A 79 -3.64 3.16 0.32
C THR A 79 -2.49 2.52 -0.45
N LYS A 80 -2.23 2.96 -1.68
CA LYS A 80 -1.14 2.43 -2.52
C LYS A 80 0.22 2.68 -1.87
N SER A 81 0.45 3.87 -1.33
CA SER A 81 1.69 4.21 -0.63
C SER A 81 1.90 3.33 0.61
N THR A 82 0.85 3.14 1.42
CA THR A 82 0.90 2.31 2.62
C THR A 82 1.19 0.85 2.28
N ILE A 83 0.46 0.28 1.32
CA ILE A 83 0.63 -1.13 0.92
C ILE A 83 2.02 -1.37 0.31
N ASN A 84 2.55 -0.45 -0.50
CA ASN A 84 3.91 -0.57 -1.05
C ASN A 84 4.96 -0.56 0.06
N GLY A 85 4.86 0.36 1.03
CA GLY A 85 5.79 0.41 2.17
C GLY A 85 5.75 -0.86 3.02
N ILE A 86 4.54 -1.41 3.25
CA ILE A 86 4.39 -2.67 3.98
C ILE A 86 4.91 -3.86 3.17
N TYR A 87 4.69 -3.89 1.86
CA TYR A 87 5.20 -4.94 0.97
C TYR A 87 6.73 -5.01 1.00
N ASP A 88 7.41 -3.86 0.99
CA ASP A 88 8.86 -3.81 1.15
C ASP A 88 9.30 -4.35 2.53
N SER A 89 8.58 -3.99 3.59
CA SER A 89 8.81 -4.53 4.94
C SER A 89 8.59 -6.03 5.03
N LEU A 90 7.54 -6.57 4.37
CA LEU A 90 7.30 -8.01 4.31
C LEU A 90 8.44 -8.77 3.64
N ASN A 91 8.99 -8.25 2.55
CA ASN A 91 10.14 -8.84 1.87
C ASN A 91 11.40 -8.81 2.76
N ASN A 92 11.65 -7.72 3.46
CA ASN A 92 12.75 -7.61 4.40
C ASN A 92 12.61 -8.61 5.58
N ASN A 93 11.43 -8.68 6.17
CA ASN A 93 11.13 -9.63 7.25
C ASN A 93 11.26 -11.08 6.76
N PHE A 94 10.79 -11.39 5.56
CA PHE A 94 10.96 -12.71 4.96
C PHE A 94 12.43 -13.08 4.82
N ASN A 95 13.28 -12.17 4.35
CA ASN A 95 14.71 -12.42 4.21
C ASN A 95 15.37 -12.76 5.56
N ILE A 96 14.96 -12.11 6.66
CA ILE A 96 15.42 -12.42 8.01
C ILE A 96 14.91 -13.81 8.44
N MET A 97 13.64 -14.09 8.21
CA MET A 97 13.00 -15.35 8.58
C MET A 97 13.59 -16.55 7.84
N THR A 98 14.03 -16.39 6.58
CA THR A 98 14.61 -17.49 5.78
C THR A 98 15.85 -18.11 6.39
N MET A 99 16.55 -17.40 7.28
CA MET A 99 17.73 -17.92 7.97
C MET A 99 17.38 -19.05 8.95
N THR A 100 16.15 -19.13 9.42
CA THR A 100 15.70 -20.08 10.44
C THR A 100 14.53 -20.95 10.01
N LEU A 101 13.85 -20.61 8.89
CA LEU A 101 12.70 -21.34 8.40
C LEU A 101 13.07 -22.63 7.68
N PRO A 102 12.32 -23.74 7.94
CA PRO A 102 12.34 -24.92 7.09
C PRO A 102 11.91 -24.61 5.67
N GLU A 103 12.37 -25.38 4.68
CA GLU A 103 12.15 -25.10 3.26
C GLU A 103 10.66 -25.11 2.85
N ASP A 104 9.88 -26.05 3.42
CA ASP A 104 8.43 -26.14 3.21
C ASP A 104 7.69 -24.89 3.69
N LYS A 105 8.16 -24.27 4.76
CA LYS A 105 7.59 -23.01 5.28
C LYS A 105 8.00 -21.80 4.47
N LYS A 106 9.20 -21.78 3.91
CA LYS A 106 9.63 -20.72 2.97
C LYS A 106 8.74 -20.64 1.76
N ASP A 107 8.36 -21.76 1.17
CA ASP A 107 7.47 -21.80 0.01
C ASP A 107 6.06 -21.29 0.34
N PHE A 108 5.56 -21.56 1.54
CA PHE A 108 4.30 -21.00 2.00
C PHE A 108 4.35 -19.47 2.09
N VAL A 109 5.35 -18.91 2.78
CA VAL A 109 5.51 -17.46 2.93
C VAL A 109 5.71 -16.77 1.57
N LYS A 110 6.48 -17.36 0.65
CA LYS A 110 6.61 -16.85 -0.72
C LYS A 110 5.28 -16.73 -1.45
N LYS A 111 4.39 -17.72 -1.27
CA LYS A 111 3.03 -17.69 -1.87
C LYS A 111 2.18 -16.58 -1.29
N GLU A 112 2.26 -16.35 0.03
CA GLU A 112 1.55 -15.24 0.68
C GLU A 112 2.03 -13.87 0.18
N ILE A 113 3.35 -13.65 0.09
CA ILE A 113 3.94 -12.42 -0.45
C ILE A 113 3.53 -12.22 -1.91
N LYS A 114 3.50 -13.29 -2.71
CA LYS A 114 3.01 -13.24 -4.09
C LYS A 114 1.54 -12.82 -4.17
N ALA A 115 0.70 -13.33 -3.28
CA ALA A 115 -0.71 -12.92 -3.21
C ALA A 115 -0.87 -11.43 -2.87
N VAL A 116 0.01 -10.86 -2.05
CA VAL A 116 0.07 -9.41 -1.79
C VAL A 116 0.46 -8.65 -3.06
N SER A 117 1.45 -9.11 -3.82
CA SER A 117 1.83 -8.52 -5.10
C SER A 117 0.67 -8.53 -6.11
N GLU A 118 -0.12 -9.60 -6.14
CA GLU A 118 -1.32 -9.68 -6.99
C GLU A 118 -2.40 -8.66 -6.55
N LYS A 119 -2.56 -8.41 -5.25
CA LYS A 119 -3.43 -7.34 -4.73
C LYS A 119 -2.96 -5.95 -5.16
N LEU A 120 -1.65 -5.69 -5.16
CA LEU A 120 -1.10 -4.43 -5.68
C LEU A 120 -1.46 -4.23 -7.16
N THR A 121 -1.38 -5.27 -7.98
CA THR A 121 -1.80 -5.21 -9.39
C THR A 121 -3.30 -4.89 -9.54
N VAL A 122 -4.14 -5.38 -8.61
CA VAL A 122 -5.57 -5.02 -8.59
C VAL A 122 -5.78 -3.55 -8.25
N LEU A 123 -4.99 -2.98 -7.33
CA LEU A 123 -5.04 -1.54 -7.02
C LEU A 123 -4.68 -0.68 -8.25
N GLU A 124 -3.76 -1.12 -9.09
CA GLU A 124 -3.43 -0.42 -10.35
C GLU A 124 -4.64 -0.36 -11.30
N ARG A 125 -5.45 -1.42 -11.37
CA ARG A 125 -6.71 -1.39 -12.14
C ARG A 125 -7.75 -0.44 -11.53
N PHE A 126 -7.63 -0.13 -10.25
CA PHE A 126 -8.48 0.87 -9.61
C PHE A 126 -8.09 2.28 -10.03
N ASP A 127 -6.81 2.55 -10.21
CA ASP A 127 -6.34 3.81 -10.80
C ASP A 127 -6.99 4.06 -12.17
N GLU A 128 -7.12 3.04 -13.03
CA GLU A 128 -7.82 3.16 -14.32
C GLU A 128 -9.30 3.59 -14.18
N LYS A 129 -9.99 3.13 -13.14
CA LYS A 129 -11.37 3.58 -12.87
C LYS A 129 -11.42 5.02 -12.40
N VAL A 130 -10.46 5.44 -11.59
CA VAL A 130 -10.33 6.84 -11.14
C VAL A 130 -10.06 7.74 -12.33
N VAL A 131 -9.18 7.35 -13.25
CA VAL A 131 -8.92 8.10 -14.51
C VAL A 131 -10.20 8.27 -15.34
N LYS A 132 -11.01 7.24 -15.50
CA LYS A 132 -12.30 7.36 -16.23
C LYS A 132 -13.28 8.33 -15.56
N ILE A 133 -13.26 8.43 -14.23
CA ILE A 133 -14.07 9.42 -13.51
C ILE A 133 -13.50 10.82 -13.73
N GLU A 134 -12.19 10.97 -13.75
CA GLU A 134 -11.51 12.23 -14.02
C GLU A 134 -11.87 12.74 -15.42
N GLU A 135 -11.84 11.90 -16.44
CA GLU A 135 -12.29 12.22 -17.79
C GLU A 135 -13.75 12.69 -17.83
N PHE A 136 -14.62 12.00 -17.08
CA PHE A 136 -16.02 12.40 -16.93
C PHE A 136 -16.17 13.76 -16.25
N VAL A 137 -15.44 14.01 -15.15
CA VAL A 137 -15.45 15.30 -14.45
C VAL A 137 -14.94 16.42 -15.35
N ASN A 138 -13.90 16.19 -16.13
CA ASN A 138 -13.38 17.15 -17.08
C ASN A 138 -14.40 17.48 -18.19
N SER A 139 -15.13 16.47 -18.67
CA SER A 139 -16.24 16.68 -19.62
C SER A 139 -17.35 17.54 -19.01
N LEU A 140 -17.71 17.32 -17.74
CA LEU A 140 -18.68 18.16 -17.02
C LEU A 140 -18.19 19.61 -16.85
N LYS A 141 -16.91 19.82 -16.55
CA LYS A 141 -16.30 21.16 -16.46
C LYS A 141 -16.39 21.90 -17.79
N ASN A 142 -16.04 21.23 -18.88
CA ASN A 142 -16.12 21.79 -20.22
C ASN A 142 -17.56 22.16 -20.59
N PHE A 143 -18.53 21.31 -20.28
CA PHE A 143 -19.95 21.58 -20.48
C PHE A 143 -20.43 22.79 -19.69
N ASP A 144 -20.09 22.89 -18.41
CA ASP A 144 -20.43 24.03 -17.53
C ASP A 144 -19.82 25.35 -18.07
N GLN A 145 -18.56 25.31 -18.54
CA GLN A 145 -17.92 26.48 -19.16
C GLN A 145 -18.64 26.90 -20.43
N THR A 146 -19.04 25.96 -21.29
CA THR A 146 -19.79 26.24 -22.52
C THR A 146 -21.14 26.88 -22.20
N LEU A 147 -21.87 26.37 -21.21
CA LEU A 147 -23.15 26.98 -20.77
C LEU A 147 -22.96 28.41 -20.27
N LYS A 148 -21.93 28.68 -19.47
CA LYS A 148 -21.61 30.04 -18.99
C LYS A 148 -21.27 30.98 -20.13
N HIS A 149 -20.56 30.48 -21.13
CA HIS A 149 -20.22 31.28 -22.31
C HIS A 149 -21.47 31.63 -23.13
N ILE A 150 -22.36 30.69 -23.34
CA ILE A 150 -23.65 30.90 -24.03
C ILE A 150 -24.53 31.92 -23.25
N ASP A 151 -24.60 31.75 -21.89
CA ASP A 151 -25.37 32.67 -21.05
C ASP A 151 -24.82 34.10 -21.10
N SER A 152 -23.50 34.27 -21.08
CA SER A 152 -22.84 35.57 -21.28
C SER A 152 -23.17 36.17 -22.65
N TRP A 153 -23.07 35.37 -23.73
CA TRP A 153 -23.38 35.82 -25.09
C TRP A 153 -24.86 36.23 -25.22
N MET A 154 -25.79 35.50 -24.62
CA MET A 154 -27.21 35.85 -24.61
C MET A 154 -27.48 37.19 -23.91
N LYS A 155 -26.86 37.40 -22.74
CA LYS A 155 -26.94 38.66 -21.99
C LYS A 155 -26.39 39.85 -22.80
N ASP A 156 -25.27 39.66 -23.50
CA ASP A 156 -24.68 40.68 -24.34
C ASP A 156 -25.60 41.01 -25.54
N ALA A 157 -26.22 40.00 -26.14
CA ALA A 157 -27.17 40.16 -27.22
C ALA A 157 -28.46 40.91 -26.76
N GLU A 158 -28.98 40.58 -25.56
CA GLU A 158 -30.12 41.28 -24.96
C GLU A 158 -29.81 42.75 -24.67
N ASN A 159 -28.60 43.07 -24.23
CA ASN A 159 -28.15 44.44 -23.96
C ASN A 159 -27.96 45.30 -25.24
N GLN A 160 -27.83 44.67 -26.39
CA GLN A 160 -27.68 45.36 -27.70
C GLN A 160 -29.04 45.65 -28.35
N LEU A 161 -30.10 45.10 -27.88
CA LEU A 161 -31.46 45.34 -28.33
C LEU A 161 -32.06 46.54 -27.62
#